data_82f68eda846d0f8ffa4bbbce353d0841
#
_entry.id   82f68eda846d0f8ffa4bbbce353d0841
#
_cell.length_a   1.000
_cell.length_b   1.000
_cell.length_c   1.000
_cell.angle_alpha   90.00
_cell.angle_beta   90.00
_cell.angle_gamma   90.00
#
_symmetry.space_group_name_H-M   'P 1'
#
loop_
_entity.id
_entity.type
_entity.pdbx_description
1 polymer ?
#
loop_
_entity_poly.entity_id
_entity_poly.type
_entity_poly.pdbx_seq_one_letter_code
_entity_poly.pdbx_strand_id
1 'polypeptide(L)'
;MKKINNLLIIGLSVFIASTGCEGQIKSNVRNQLHNDTLPAPFETKSAKNFSKVIGWKDEKPVAPIGFTVTKFADGLEHPRWIYVGSNGDVFIAESNTILKGILKFGAKISRKIKTQHIGESANRITMFRDANKDGVPEQRYVFAENLNQPFGMLVLGNYFYVGNTDALVRYNYNVGDTKLLGNARTLVTLPGGKYNRHWARNIITNAAKNKIYIGVGSGTNVAEKGLDNEI
;
A
#
# COMPACT_ATOMS: atom_id res chain seq x y z
N MET A 1 19.40 -85.39 13.10
CA MET A 1 18.14 -85.07 13.83
C MET A 1 18.41 -83.80 14.66
N LYS A 2 18.00 -82.63 14.16
CA LYS A 2 17.97 -81.36 14.92
C LYS A 2 16.65 -80.71 14.62
N LYS A 3 15.85 -80.49 15.67
CA LYS A 3 14.59 -79.81 15.63
C LYS A 3 14.82 -78.28 15.42
N ILE A 4 14.15 -77.69 14.46
CA ILE A 4 14.11 -76.26 14.26
C ILE A 4 12.83 -75.78 14.93
N ASN A 5 13.00 -74.94 15.95
CA ASN A 5 11.88 -74.25 16.62
C ASN A 5 11.45 -73.03 15.74
N ASN A 6 10.21 -73.06 15.34
CA ASN A 6 9.58 -71.89 14.72
C ASN A 6 9.24 -70.86 15.79
N LEU A 7 9.91 -69.72 15.75
CA LEU A 7 9.58 -68.54 16.57
C LEU A 7 8.58 -67.70 15.81
N LEU A 8 7.36 -67.70 16.30
CA LEU A 8 6.28 -66.87 15.75
C LEU A 8 6.46 -65.43 16.26
N ILE A 9 6.90 -64.49 15.40
CA ILE A 9 6.95 -63.10 15.71
C ILE A 9 5.58 -62.49 15.40
N ILE A 10 4.82 -62.18 16.43
CA ILE A 10 3.58 -61.42 16.33
C ILE A 10 3.97 -59.95 16.23
N GLY A 11 3.93 -59.39 15.04
CA GLY A 11 4.10 -57.97 14.81
C GLY A 11 2.89 -57.19 15.30
N LEU A 12 3.03 -56.50 16.41
CA LEU A 12 2.03 -55.55 16.91
C LEU A 12 2.09 -54.28 16.08
N SER A 13 1.21 -54.16 15.08
CA SER A 13 1.04 -52.95 14.32
C SER A 13 0.34 -51.90 15.18
N VAL A 14 1.10 -50.97 15.73
CA VAL A 14 0.53 -49.78 16.39
C VAL A 14 -0.01 -48.86 15.30
N PHE A 15 -1.30 -48.87 15.11
CA PHE A 15 -2.00 -47.86 14.33
C PHE A 15 -2.00 -46.55 15.14
N ILE A 16 -1.08 -45.65 14.84
CA ILE A 16 -1.15 -44.26 15.33
C ILE A 16 -2.22 -43.57 14.50
N ALA A 17 -3.44 -43.56 15.02
CA ALA A 17 -4.49 -42.68 14.52
C ALA A 17 -4.05 -41.25 14.85
N SER A 18 -3.44 -40.56 13.87
CA SER A 18 -3.30 -39.11 13.91
C SER A 18 -4.71 -38.51 13.83
N THR A 19 -5.33 -38.29 14.99
CA THR A 19 -6.48 -37.40 15.08
C THR A 19 -5.96 -36.03 14.74
N GLY A 20 -6.07 -35.66 13.45
CA GLY A 20 -5.94 -34.30 13.01
C GLY A 20 -6.96 -33.49 13.81
N CYS A 21 -6.46 -32.66 14.71
CA CYS A 21 -7.26 -31.64 15.34
C CYS A 21 -7.57 -30.62 14.25
N GLU A 22 -8.57 -30.91 13.40
CA GLU A 22 -9.27 -29.90 12.65
C GLU A 22 -9.95 -29.00 13.68
N GLY A 23 -9.22 -28.00 14.10
CA GLY A 23 -9.79 -26.88 14.81
C GLY A 23 -10.88 -26.32 13.93
N GLN A 24 -12.11 -26.75 14.16
CA GLN A 24 -13.29 -26.04 13.68
C GLN A 24 -13.22 -24.66 14.28
N ILE A 25 -12.56 -23.73 13.56
CA ILE A 25 -12.86 -22.32 13.67
C ILE A 25 -14.30 -22.23 13.18
N LYS A 26 -15.25 -22.45 14.08
CA LYS A 26 -16.61 -22.01 13.89
C LYS A 26 -16.52 -20.50 13.77
N SER A 27 -16.23 -20.03 12.54
CA SER A 27 -16.37 -18.64 12.23
C SER A 27 -17.85 -18.31 12.38
N ASN A 28 -18.23 -17.77 13.54
CA ASN A 28 -19.52 -17.08 13.70
C ASN A 28 -19.66 -15.90 12.72
N VAL A 29 -18.64 -15.64 11.91
CA VAL A 29 -18.64 -14.70 10.81
C VAL A 29 -19.46 -15.20 9.61
N ARG A 30 -19.68 -16.52 9.47
CA ARG A 30 -20.45 -17.05 8.32
C ARG A 30 -21.96 -16.93 8.45
N ASN A 31 -22.49 -16.73 9.65
CA ASN A 31 -23.93 -16.61 9.87
C ASN A 31 -24.44 -15.17 9.88
N GLN A 32 -23.59 -14.18 9.63
CA GLN A 32 -23.97 -12.80 9.35
C GLN A 32 -23.72 -12.39 7.90
N LEU A 33 -23.51 -13.34 7.00
CA LEU A 33 -23.87 -13.06 5.62
C LEU A 33 -25.40 -12.98 5.59
N HIS A 34 -25.93 -11.83 6.02
CA HIS A 34 -27.21 -11.38 5.53
C HIS A 34 -27.21 -11.65 4.02
N ASN A 35 -28.34 -12.12 3.50
CA ASN A 35 -28.67 -11.99 2.08
C ASN A 35 -28.65 -10.50 1.74
N ASP A 36 -27.47 -9.86 1.75
CA ASP A 36 -27.26 -8.55 1.22
C ASP A 36 -27.37 -8.69 -0.30
N THR A 37 -28.60 -8.86 -0.75
CA THR A 37 -28.90 -8.59 -2.15
C THR A 37 -28.51 -7.16 -2.42
N LEU A 38 -27.48 -6.98 -3.22
CA LEU A 38 -27.11 -5.63 -3.64
C LEU A 38 -28.37 -4.95 -4.21
N PRO A 39 -28.64 -3.70 -3.84
CA PRO A 39 -29.75 -2.98 -4.40
C PRO A 39 -29.62 -2.92 -5.93
N ALA A 40 -30.73 -2.82 -6.62
CA ALA A 40 -30.73 -2.67 -8.07
C ALA A 40 -29.85 -1.47 -8.48
N PRO A 41 -29.20 -1.51 -9.64
CA PRO A 41 -28.40 -0.39 -10.13
C PRO A 41 -29.22 0.91 -10.05
N PHE A 42 -28.63 1.96 -9.47
CA PHE A 42 -29.23 3.28 -9.27
C PHE A 42 -30.39 3.36 -8.24
N GLU A 43 -30.73 2.29 -7.56
CA GLU A 43 -31.78 2.28 -6.53
C GLU A 43 -31.34 3.08 -5.29
N THR A 44 -30.08 2.99 -4.91
CA THR A 44 -29.54 3.78 -3.80
C THR A 44 -29.01 5.11 -4.30
N LYS A 45 -29.51 6.20 -3.69
CA LYS A 45 -28.90 7.52 -3.93
C LYS A 45 -27.48 7.51 -3.34
N SER A 46 -26.51 7.94 -4.15
CA SER A 46 -25.15 8.11 -3.65
C SER A 46 -25.16 9.06 -2.44
N ALA A 47 -24.70 8.57 -1.29
CA ALA A 47 -24.59 9.41 -0.12
C ALA A 47 -23.52 10.47 -0.36
N LYS A 48 -23.89 11.75 -0.30
CA LYS A 48 -22.96 12.88 -0.35
C LYS A 48 -22.33 13.15 1.01
N ASN A 49 -22.13 12.11 1.79
CA ASN A 49 -21.53 12.23 3.09
C ASN A 49 -20.01 12.29 2.94
N PHE A 50 -19.42 13.33 3.48
CA PHE A 50 -17.96 13.44 3.54
C PHE A 50 -17.47 12.82 4.84
N SER A 51 -16.42 12.01 4.74
CA SER A 51 -15.77 11.43 5.91
C SER A 51 -15.32 12.54 6.87
N LYS A 52 -15.43 12.29 8.16
CA LYS A 52 -14.86 13.15 9.19
C LYS A 52 -13.55 12.55 9.65
N VAL A 53 -12.59 13.41 9.94
CA VAL A 53 -11.37 13.00 10.63
C VAL A 53 -11.73 12.72 12.08
N ILE A 54 -11.49 11.49 12.51
CA ILE A 54 -11.66 11.06 13.90
C ILE A 54 -10.27 10.75 14.43
N GLY A 55 -9.87 11.42 15.51
CA GLY A 55 -8.60 11.09 16.18
C GLY A 55 -8.72 9.77 16.94
N TRP A 56 -7.61 9.12 17.17
CA TRP A 56 -7.52 7.84 17.89
C TRP A 56 -7.92 7.94 19.37
N LYS A 57 -7.90 9.15 19.99
CA LYS A 57 -8.31 9.41 21.38
C LYS A 57 -7.69 8.41 22.37
N ASP A 58 -6.42 8.12 22.22
CA ASP A 58 -5.67 7.14 23.00
C ASP A 58 -6.06 5.67 22.79
N GLU A 59 -7.01 5.39 21.90
CA GLU A 59 -7.33 4.03 21.50
C GLU A 59 -6.22 3.44 20.61
N LYS A 60 -6.02 2.14 20.74
CA LYS A 60 -5.06 1.37 19.91
C LYS A 60 -5.80 0.27 19.16
N PRO A 61 -5.39 -0.08 17.96
CA PRO A 61 -5.89 -1.26 17.29
C PRO A 61 -5.64 -2.51 18.15
N VAL A 62 -6.62 -3.39 18.21
CA VAL A 62 -6.50 -4.68 18.91
C VAL A 62 -5.99 -5.71 17.92
N ALA A 63 -4.84 -6.32 18.24
CA ALA A 63 -4.27 -7.38 17.43
C ALA A 63 -4.92 -8.74 17.76
N PRO A 64 -5.03 -9.66 16.79
CA PRO A 64 -5.34 -11.05 17.06
C PRO A 64 -4.28 -11.72 17.94
N ILE A 65 -4.62 -12.84 18.57
CA ILE A 65 -3.66 -13.62 19.37
C ILE A 65 -2.44 -13.99 18.51
N GLY A 66 -1.24 -13.77 19.05
CA GLY A 66 0.02 -14.02 18.35
C GLY A 66 0.56 -12.84 17.55
N PHE A 67 -0.16 -11.71 17.50
CA PHE A 67 0.28 -10.47 16.86
C PHE A 67 0.35 -9.32 17.84
N THR A 68 1.23 -8.36 17.55
CA THR A 68 1.33 -7.11 18.29
C THR A 68 1.17 -5.94 17.30
N VAL A 69 0.42 -4.90 17.70
CA VAL A 69 0.31 -3.66 16.93
C VAL A 69 1.17 -2.60 17.61
N THR A 70 2.14 -2.08 16.85
CA THR A 70 3.03 -1.01 17.30
C THR A 70 2.88 0.19 16.37
N LYS A 71 2.84 1.39 16.93
CA LYS A 71 2.88 2.62 16.13
C LYS A 71 4.31 2.83 15.63
N PHE A 72 4.52 2.65 14.34
CA PHE A 72 5.83 2.81 13.72
C PHE A 72 6.24 4.29 13.62
N ALA A 73 5.35 5.15 13.12
CA ALA A 73 5.63 6.59 12.96
C ALA A 73 4.34 7.41 12.98
N ASP A 74 4.49 8.70 13.22
CA ASP A 74 3.42 9.70 13.13
C ASP A 74 3.90 10.99 12.44
N GLY A 75 3.05 12.02 12.42
CA GLY A 75 3.38 13.32 11.85
C GLY A 75 3.65 13.28 10.34
N LEU A 76 3.05 12.33 9.61
CA LEU A 76 3.10 12.24 8.16
C LEU A 76 1.95 13.04 7.51
N GLU A 77 2.23 13.64 6.36
CA GLU A 77 1.26 14.40 5.59
C GLU A 77 0.71 13.57 4.42
N HIS A 78 -0.47 12.97 4.60
CA HIS A 78 -1.12 12.14 3.58
C HIS A 78 -0.25 10.99 3.07
N PRO A 79 0.23 10.07 3.93
CA PRO A 79 1.01 8.93 3.50
C PRO A 79 0.20 8.04 2.55
N ARG A 80 0.79 7.65 1.43
CA ARG A 80 0.10 6.91 0.35
C ARG A 80 0.69 5.55 0.08
N TRP A 81 2.00 5.45 0.05
CA TRP A 81 2.68 4.23 -0.31
C TRP A 81 3.91 4.02 0.57
N ILE A 82 4.15 2.78 0.93
CA ILE A 82 5.30 2.37 1.73
C ILE A 82 6.17 1.46 0.86
N TYR A 83 7.47 1.73 0.84
CA TYR A 83 8.48 0.87 0.25
C TYR A 83 9.55 0.56 1.28
N VAL A 84 9.88 -0.72 1.44
CA VAL A 84 10.93 -1.16 2.36
C VAL A 84 12.16 -1.54 1.55
N GLY A 85 13.26 -0.86 1.79
CA GLY A 85 14.55 -1.12 1.17
C GLY A 85 15.17 -2.42 1.67
N SER A 86 16.16 -2.93 0.92
CA SER A 86 16.85 -4.19 1.26
C SER A 86 17.61 -4.14 2.60
N ASN A 87 17.95 -2.97 3.08
CA ASN A 87 18.60 -2.73 4.37
C ASN A 87 17.61 -2.47 5.52
N GLY A 88 16.30 -2.51 5.25
CA GLY A 88 15.24 -2.25 6.22
C GLY A 88 14.79 -0.79 6.32
N ASP A 89 15.42 0.15 5.60
CA ASP A 89 14.92 1.53 5.52
C ASP A 89 13.50 1.56 4.95
N VAL A 90 12.63 2.34 5.58
CA VAL A 90 11.22 2.47 5.21
C VAL A 90 11.00 3.83 4.56
N PHE A 91 10.58 3.81 3.30
CA PHE A 91 10.30 5.02 2.52
C PHE A 91 8.79 5.19 2.40
N ILE A 92 8.29 6.39 2.68
CA ILE A 92 6.87 6.72 2.66
C ILE A 92 6.64 7.88 1.70
N ALA A 93 5.85 7.63 0.66
CA ALA A 93 5.40 8.68 -0.24
C ALA A 93 4.28 9.50 0.41
N GLU A 94 4.50 10.79 0.57
CA GLU A 94 3.53 11.73 1.11
C GLU A 94 3.00 12.63 0.00
N SER A 95 1.75 12.39 -0.39
CA SER A 95 1.12 13.10 -1.51
C SER A 95 -0.41 13.11 -1.37
N ASN A 96 -1.05 14.07 -2.02
CA ASN A 96 -2.49 14.23 -1.93
C ASN A 96 -3.12 14.57 -3.29
N THR A 97 -4.44 14.43 -3.38
CA THR A 97 -5.21 14.87 -4.54
C THR A 97 -5.27 16.39 -4.58
N ILE A 98 -4.69 16.99 -5.60
CA ILE A 98 -4.65 18.43 -5.80
C ILE A 98 -5.79 18.84 -6.74
N LEU A 99 -6.70 19.68 -6.25
CA LEU A 99 -7.73 20.30 -7.09
C LEU A 99 -7.26 21.65 -7.63
N LYS A 100 -7.53 21.89 -8.91
CA LYS A 100 -7.16 23.14 -9.59
C LYS A 100 -8.41 23.93 -10.01
N GLY A 101 -8.27 25.26 -10.10
CA GLY A 101 -9.29 26.15 -10.65
C GLY A 101 -10.65 26.08 -9.94
N ILE A 102 -11.72 26.06 -10.71
CA ILE A 102 -13.12 26.04 -10.23
C ILE A 102 -13.40 24.87 -9.29
N LEU A 103 -12.76 23.72 -9.50
CA LEU A 103 -12.93 22.55 -8.64
C LEU A 103 -12.38 22.79 -7.23
N LYS A 104 -11.27 23.53 -7.09
CA LYS A 104 -10.71 23.92 -5.78
C LYS A 104 -11.68 24.84 -5.04
N PHE A 105 -12.27 25.81 -5.75
CA PHE A 105 -13.26 26.73 -5.19
C PHE A 105 -14.53 26.00 -4.74
N GLY A 106 -15.11 25.15 -5.61
CA GLY A 106 -16.27 24.33 -5.29
C GLY A 106 -16.05 23.39 -4.11
N ALA A 107 -14.86 22.79 -3.99
CA ALA A 107 -14.50 21.93 -2.86
C ALA A 107 -14.38 22.72 -1.54
N LYS A 108 -13.94 23.97 -1.60
CA LYS A 108 -13.89 24.87 -0.42
C LYS A 108 -15.30 25.20 0.07
N ILE A 109 -16.22 25.57 -0.85
CA ILE A 109 -17.62 25.88 -0.51
C ILE A 109 -18.34 24.64 0.02
N SER A 110 -18.19 23.47 -0.61
CA SER A 110 -18.82 22.23 -0.20
C SER A 110 -18.20 21.56 1.02
N ARG A 111 -17.23 22.19 1.66
CA ARG A 111 -16.45 21.67 2.80
C ARG A 111 -15.73 20.33 2.51
N LYS A 112 -15.58 19.92 1.25
CA LYS A 112 -14.81 18.72 0.85
C LYS A 112 -13.37 18.74 1.35
N ILE A 113 -12.78 19.93 1.46
CA ILE A 113 -11.41 20.10 1.98
C ILE A 113 -11.25 19.54 3.40
N LYS A 114 -12.34 19.51 4.20
CA LYS A 114 -12.31 18.95 5.56
C LYS A 114 -12.13 17.42 5.62
N THR A 115 -12.26 16.73 4.50
CA THR A 115 -12.10 15.26 4.43
C THR A 115 -10.66 14.81 4.38
N GLN A 116 -9.71 15.73 4.24
CA GLN A 116 -8.25 15.50 4.13
C GLN A 116 -7.77 14.70 2.90
N HIS A 117 -8.63 14.08 2.11
CA HIS A 117 -8.21 13.35 0.90
C HIS A 117 -8.00 14.25 -0.32
N ILE A 118 -8.26 15.56 -0.15
CA ILE A 118 -8.13 16.61 -1.15
C ILE A 118 -7.51 17.82 -0.48
N GLY A 119 -6.49 18.41 -1.08
CA GLY A 119 -5.90 19.63 -0.52
C GLY A 119 -4.47 19.86 -1.00
N GLU A 120 -3.66 20.44 -0.15
CA GLU A 120 -2.24 20.59 -0.42
C GLU A 120 -1.57 19.21 -0.37
N SER A 121 -0.47 19.06 -1.10
CA SER A 121 0.30 17.83 -1.18
C SER A 121 1.72 18.09 -0.73
N ALA A 122 2.23 17.29 0.20
CA ALA A 122 3.60 17.41 0.67
C ALA A 122 4.61 17.14 -0.45
N ASN A 123 4.23 16.32 -1.45
CA ASN A 123 5.06 16.03 -2.62
C ASN A 123 6.49 15.61 -2.28
N ARG A 124 6.61 14.76 -1.24
CA ARG A 124 7.91 14.31 -0.74
C ARG A 124 7.90 12.81 -0.45
N ILE A 125 9.08 12.28 -0.24
CA ILE A 125 9.30 10.96 0.33
C ILE A 125 10.01 11.16 1.67
N THR A 126 9.42 10.64 2.73
CA THR A 126 10.03 10.56 4.05
C THR A 126 10.61 9.18 4.25
N MET A 127 11.84 9.10 4.75
CA MET A 127 12.53 7.87 5.07
C MET A 127 12.64 7.72 6.59
N PHE A 128 12.44 6.50 7.05
CA PHE A 128 12.66 6.10 8.42
C PHE A 128 13.69 4.97 8.49
N ARG A 129 14.55 5.01 9.50
CA ARG A 129 15.49 3.96 9.80
C ARG A 129 15.30 3.50 11.23
N ASP A 130 14.99 2.23 11.37
CA ASP A 130 14.91 1.49 12.61
C ASP A 130 16.22 0.70 12.74
N ALA A 131 17.20 1.29 13.43
CA ALA A 131 18.56 0.74 13.50
C ALA A 131 18.65 -0.47 14.44
N ASN A 132 17.83 -0.50 15.49
CA ASN A 132 17.81 -1.58 16.48
C ASN A 132 16.79 -2.67 16.14
N LYS A 133 15.93 -2.45 15.13
CA LYS A 133 14.90 -3.37 14.63
C LYS A 133 13.84 -3.74 15.67
N ASP A 134 13.47 -2.81 16.52
CA ASP A 134 12.41 -2.99 17.51
C ASP A 134 11.01 -2.58 17.01
N GLY A 135 10.93 -2.05 15.78
CA GLY A 135 9.69 -1.59 15.15
C GLY A 135 9.38 -0.12 15.43
N VAL A 136 10.28 0.62 16.06
CA VAL A 136 10.17 2.06 16.31
C VAL A 136 11.40 2.76 15.75
N PRO A 137 11.31 3.49 14.64
CA PRO A 137 12.50 4.08 14.01
C PRO A 137 13.08 5.24 14.84
N GLU A 138 14.39 5.21 15.05
CA GLU A 138 15.12 6.28 15.73
C GLU A 138 15.42 7.46 14.81
N GLN A 139 15.38 7.26 13.49
CA GLN A 139 15.80 8.27 12.54
C GLN A 139 14.71 8.54 11.51
N ARG A 140 14.50 9.83 11.22
CA ARG A 140 13.57 10.31 10.20
C ARG A 140 14.25 11.35 9.32
N TYR A 141 14.11 11.21 8.00
CA TYR A 141 14.71 12.11 7.02
C TYR A 141 13.69 12.53 5.96
N VAL A 142 13.78 13.75 5.47
CA VAL A 142 13.19 14.13 4.20
C VAL A 142 14.10 13.60 3.09
N PHE A 143 13.73 12.43 2.54
CA PHE A 143 14.57 11.71 1.59
C PHE A 143 14.56 12.33 0.19
N ALA A 144 13.40 12.76 -0.27
CA ALA A 144 13.22 13.51 -1.51
C ALA A 144 12.07 14.49 -1.38
N GLU A 145 12.17 15.65 -1.99
CA GLU A 145 11.16 16.70 -1.98
C GLU A 145 10.98 17.32 -3.37
N ASN A 146 9.98 18.20 -3.52
CA ASN A 146 9.65 18.83 -4.79
C ASN A 146 9.29 17.83 -5.90
N LEU A 147 8.69 16.70 -5.51
CA LEU A 147 8.17 15.70 -6.42
C LEU A 147 6.78 16.10 -6.94
N ASN A 148 6.26 15.40 -7.93
CA ASN A 148 4.91 15.65 -8.42
C ASN A 148 3.95 14.50 -8.06
N GLN A 149 3.30 14.60 -6.91
CA GLN A 149 2.42 13.57 -6.37
C GLN A 149 3.08 12.16 -6.43
N PRO A 150 4.20 11.95 -5.72
CA PRO A 150 4.91 10.67 -5.75
C PRO A 150 4.03 9.55 -5.18
N PHE A 151 4.17 8.34 -5.74
CA PHE A 151 3.46 7.18 -5.25
C PHE A 151 4.35 5.93 -5.19
N GLY A 152 4.51 5.19 -6.28
CA GLY A 152 5.32 3.99 -6.33
C GLY A 152 6.80 4.29 -6.23
N MET A 153 7.51 3.43 -5.50
CA MET A 153 8.96 3.53 -5.31
C MET A 153 9.61 2.17 -5.56
N LEU A 154 10.85 2.17 -6.04
CA LEU A 154 11.59 0.96 -6.35
C LEU A 154 13.09 1.25 -6.34
N VAL A 155 13.88 0.37 -5.76
CA VAL A 155 15.35 0.36 -5.87
C VAL A 155 15.78 -0.76 -6.82
N LEU A 156 16.53 -0.40 -7.87
CA LEU A 156 17.18 -1.35 -8.76
C LEU A 156 18.62 -0.92 -9.02
N GLY A 157 19.58 -1.78 -8.69
CA GLY A 157 21.00 -1.44 -8.75
C GLY A 157 21.27 -0.19 -7.91
N ASN A 158 22.00 0.76 -8.48
CA ASN A 158 22.35 2.01 -7.83
C ASN A 158 21.38 3.15 -8.18
N TYR A 159 20.09 2.82 -8.32
CA TYR A 159 19.07 3.81 -8.66
C TYR A 159 17.84 3.67 -7.80
N PHE A 160 17.30 4.81 -7.39
CA PHE A 160 15.98 4.93 -6.78
C PHE A 160 14.98 5.48 -7.81
N TYR A 161 13.92 4.73 -8.06
CA TYR A 161 12.88 5.07 -9.03
C TYR A 161 11.65 5.58 -8.30
N VAL A 162 11.04 6.63 -8.82
CA VAL A 162 9.81 7.22 -8.28
C VAL A 162 8.77 7.35 -9.39
N GLY A 163 7.60 6.79 -9.16
CA GLY A 163 6.40 7.01 -9.96
C GLY A 163 5.71 8.30 -9.53
N ASN A 164 6.03 9.39 -10.21
CA ASN A 164 5.27 10.65 -10.13
C ASN A 164 4.00 10.53 -10.97
N THR A 165 3.01 11.40 -10.72
CA THR A 165 1.76 11.38 -11.48
C THR A 165 1.94 11.53 -12.98
N ASP A 166 2.95 12.26 -13.41
CA ASP A 166 3.22 12.65 -14.80
C ASP A 166 4.48 12.01 -15.41
N ALA A 167 5.26 11.30 -14.61
CA ALA A 167 6.51 10.69 -15.08
C ALA A 167 7.00 9.56 -14.19
N LEU A 168 7.73 8.61 -14.79
CA LEU A 168 8.68 7.78 -14.07
C LEU A 168 10.03 8.48 -14.08
N VAL A 169 10.56 8.75 -12.90
CA VAL A 169 11.88 9.37 -12.74
C VAL A 169 12.82 8.45 -11.97
N ARG A 170 14.13 8.63 -12.15
CA ARG A 170 15.15 7.95 -11.34
C ARG A 170 16.19 8.90 -10.83
N TYR A 171 16.79 8.54 -9.71
CA TYR A 171 17.92 9.21 -9.07
C TYR A 171 19.07 8.23 -8.91
N ASN A 172 20.31 8.71 -8.84
CA ASN A 172 21.41 7.93 -8.30
C ASN A 172 21.17 7.70 -6.80
N TYR A 173 21.41 6.48 -6.35
CA TYR A 173 21.14 6.08 -4.97
C TYR A 173 22.04 4.92 -4.58
N ASN A 174 22.66 5.02 -3.43
CA ASN A 174 23.32 3.90 -2.77
C ASN A 174 22.51 3.50 -1.54
N VAL A 175 22.43 2.18 -1.30
CA VAL A 175 21.73 1.66 -0.12
C VAL A 175 22.34 2.26 1.14
N GLY A 176 21.50 2.91 1.95
CA GLY A 176 21.94 3.62 3.14
C GLY A 176 22.00 5.15 3.00
N ASP A 177 21.90 5.70 1.77
CA ASP A 177 21.77 7.14 1.61
C ASP A 177 20.50 7.65 2.30
N THR A 178 20.63 8.78 3.01
CA THR A 178 19.51 9.37 3.77
C THR A 178 18.80 10.50 3.01
N LYS A 179 19.30 10.85 1.83
CA LYS A 179 18.73 11.86 0.95
C LYS A 179 19.11 11.55 -0.49
N LEU A 180 18.17 11.77 -1.42
CA LEU A 180 18.48 11.75 -2.85
C LEU A 180 19.20 13.06 -3.23
N LEU A 181 20.34 12.91 -3.85
CA LEU A 181 21.16 14.04 -4.32
C LEU A 181 21.10 14.17 -5.83
N GLY A 182 21.25 15.40 -6.33
CA GLY A 182 21.26 15.72 -7.74
C GLY A 182 19.88 15.74 -8.39
N ASN A 183 19.88 15.86 -9.72
CA ASN A 183 18.67 15.99 -10.50
C ASN A 183 18.10 14.62 -10.89
N ALA A 184 16.78 14.54 -10.87
CA ALA A 184 16.08 13.38 -11.41
C ALA A 184 16.31 13.25 -12.93
N ARG A 185 16.49 12.03 -13.39
CA ARG A 185 16.37 11.70 -14.81
C ARG A 185 14.97 11.18 -15.11
N THR A 186 14.22 11.88 -15.93
CA THR A 186 12.96 11.38 -16.47
C THR A 186 13.22 10.23 -17.45
N LEU A 187 12.58 9.10 -17.24
CA LEU A 187 12.68 7.92 -18.10
C LEU A 187 11.51 7.84 -19.08
N VAL A 188 10.32 8.14 -18.62
CA VAL A 188 9.11 8.16 -19.44
C VAL A 188 8.13 9.17 -18.85
N THR A 189 7.47 9.94 -19.71
CA THR A 189 6.32 10.77 -19.33
C THR A 189 5.06 9.92 -19.28
N LEU A 190 4.20 10.23 -18.32
CA LEU A 190 2.94 9.53 -18.09
C LEU A 190 1.76 10.49 -18.23
N PRO A 191 0.58 10.00 -18.58
CA PRO A 191 -0.60 10.85 -18.69
C PRO A 191 -1.00 11.39 -17.30
N GLY A 192 -0.56 12.60 -17.00
CA GLY A 192 -0.84 13.33 -15.76
C GLY A 192 -1.74 14.55 -15.97
N GLY A 193 -2.59 14.50 -17.02
CA GLY A 193 -3.31 15.63 -17.56
C GLY A 193 -4.50 16.13 -16.73
N LYS A 194 -5.43 16.81 -17.42
CA LYS A 194 -6.54 17.58 -16.83
C LYS A 194 -7.53 16.72 -16.04
N TYR A 195 -7.75 15.48 -16.44
CA TYR A 195 -8.71 14.53 -15.84
C TYR A 195 -8.03 13.44 -15.02
N ASN A 196 -6.90 13.70 -14.43
CA ASN A 196 -6.11 12.75 -13.68
C ASN A 196 -6.70 12.50 -12.28
N ARG A 197 -7.86 11.85 -12.19
CA ARG A 197 -8.48 11.50 -10.90
C ARG A 197 -7.79 10.32 -10.24
N HIS A 198 -7.30 9.38 -11.03
CA HIS A 198 -6.52 8.23 -10.56
C HIS A 198 -5.03 8.50 -10.80
N TRP A 199 -4.49 9.47 -10.08
CA TRP A 199 -3.14 10.00 -10.25
C TRP A 199 -2.02 9.09 -9.71
N ALA A 200 -2.34 8.10 -8.89
CA ALA A 200 -1.35 7.18 -8.33
C ALA A 200 -0.67 6.35 -9.43
N ARG A 201 0.65 6.22 -9.34
CA ARG A 201 1.49 5.45 -10.27
C ARG A 201 2.28 4.40 -9.49
N ASN A 202 1.71 3.22 -9.37
CA ASN A 202 2.44 2.08 -8.82
C ASN A 202 3.51 1.62 -9.79
N ILE A 203 4.66 1.22 -9.25
CA ILE A 203 5.74 0.64 -10.04
C ILE A 203 6.21 -0.66 -9.41
N ILE A 204 6.55 -1.63 -10.25
CA ILE A 204 7.09 -2.91 -9.85
C ILE A 204 8.06 -3.42 -10.91
N THR A 205 9.01 -4.26 -10.50
CA THR A 205 9.92 -4.94 -11.43
C THR A 205 9.54 -6.40 -11.60
N ASN A 206 9.95 -7.01 -12.72
CA ASN A 206 9.90 -8.47 -12.90
C ASN A 206 11.01 -9.17 -12.10
N ALA A 207 10.92 -10.49 -11.97
CA ALA A 207 11.92 -11.30 -11.23
C ALA A 207 13.33 -11.12 -11.78
N ALA A 208 13.50 -10.99 -13.10
CA ALA A 208 14.79 -10.76 -13.75
C ALA A 208 15.32 -9.32 -13.57
N LYS A 209 14.57 -8.43 -12.97
CA LYS A 209 14.93 -7.03 -12.71
C LYS A 209 15.35 -6.22 -13.94
N ASN A 210 14.84 -6.59 -15.11
CA ASN A 210 15.16 -5.96 -16.40
C ASN A 210 13.98 -5.20 -17.02
N LYS A 211 12.82 -5.20 -16.36
CA LYS A 211 11.62 -4.45 -16.75
C LYS A 211 10.97 -3.79 -15.54
N ILE A 212 10.46 -2.57 -15.73
CA ILE A 212 9.62 -1.87 -14.76
C ILE A 212 8.23 -1.79 -15.37
N TYR A 213 7.23 -2.23 -14.62
CA TYR A 213 5.82 -2.08 -14.95
C TYR A 213 5.26 -0.89 -14.16
N ILE A 214 4.42 -0.11 -14.82
CA ILE A 214 3.82 1.09 -14.24
C ILE A 214 2.31 0.98 -14.34
N GLY A 215 1.62 1.02 -13.21
CA GLY A 215 0.15 1.12 -13.19
C GLY A 215 -0.28 2.55 -13.48
N VAL A 216 -1.10 2.72 -14.52
CA VAL A 216 -1.71 4.00 -14.89
C VAL A 216 -3.21 3.83 -14.79
N GLY A 217 -3.84 4.57 -13.87
CA GLY A 217 -5.30 4.58 -13.74
C GLY A 217 -5.95 5.40 -14.84
N SER A 218 -7.22 5.11 -15.13
CA SER A 218 -8.04 5.87 -16.08
C SER A 218 -8.22 7.33 -15.63
N GLY A 219 -8.55 8.22 -16.56
CA GLY A 219 -8.77 9.63 -16.27
C GLY A 219 -9.99 9.87 -15.38
N THR A 220 -11.04 9.05 -15.50
CA THR A 220 -12.30 9.15 -14.75
C THR A 220 -12.77 7.80 -14.20
N ASN A 221 -13.89 7.75 -13.49
CA ASN A 221 -14.37 6.50 -12.88
C ASN A 221 -15.10 5.59 -13.86
N VAL A 222 -15.87 6.16 -14.78
CA VAL A 222 -16.80 5.41 -15.65
C VAL A 222 -16.85 5.99 -17.08
N ALA A 223 -15.74 6.49 -17.57
CA ALA A 223 -15.62 7.10 -18.89
C ALA A 223 -16.62 8.26 -19.11
N GLU A 224 -16.85 9.11 -18.10
CA GLU A 224 -17.81 10.22 -18.15
C GLU A 224 -17.54 11.21 -19.30
N LYS A 225 -16.37 11.17 -19.89
CA LYS A 225 -15.93 12.03 -21.00
C LYS A 225 -15.71 11.27 -22.31
N GLY A 226 -16.09 9.98 -22.36
CA GLY A 226 -15.81 9.06 -23.46
C GLY A 226 -14.48 8.34 -23.30
N LEU A 227 -14.37 7.14 -23.89
CA LEU A 227 -13.20 6.26 -23.75
C LEU A 227 -11.89 6.90 -24.23
N ASP A 228 -11.93 7.74 -25.25
CA ASP A 228 -10.75 8.42 -25.82
C ASP A 228 -10.09 9.40 -24.80
N ASN A 229 -10.79 9.73 -23.72
CA ASN A 229 -10.29 10.63 -22.67
C ASN A 229 -9.86 9.87 -21.40
N GLU A 230 -9.85 8.55 -21.43
CA GLU A 230 -9.52 7.75 -20.25
C GLU A 230 -8.02 7.40 -20.12
N ILE A 231 -7.25 7.58 -21.20
CA ILE A 231 -5.82 7.24 -21.25
C ILE A 231 -5.02 8.46 -21.71
#